data_d4968f23cbdeaf8feaa08c707d94b29d
#
_entry.id   d4968f23cbdeaf8feaa08c707d94b29d
#
_cell.length_a   1.000
_cell.length_b   1.000
_cell.length_c   1.000
_cell.angle_alpha   90.00
_cell.angle_beta   90.00
_cell.angle_gamma   90.00
#
_symmetry.space_group_name_H-M   'P 1'
#
loop_
_entity.id
_entity.type
_entity.pdbx_description
1 polymer ?
#
loop_
_entity_poly.entity_id
_entity_poly.type
_entity_poly.pdbx_seq_one_letter_code
_entity_poly.pdbx_strand_id
1 'polypeptide(L)'
;MTGLEASQREADEFWARFGWWISGVWILFLIFPVLQLIQGEYPAAIRVIGLGLTAVFAAVYLRGYARFSWAVGFGGARQAEALWYFGALVGIVLLGIPVLRSGSLGLLPFITSYAAFLLPRRVLYPTYAVATLLCFALPVIFGDFLDMLFLIGLNLVLMVIYYVTSSAIEHSVAAEQLRADYLVLSEQERMARDVHDGVGHSLTALNLKAQLALQLMDAGQYERARGEVEQLSSLAVSALDSVRTTVHGINREDLGAELEELRRACADSGITFNLVGNAEHIPSALRSHVAWVVREAMTNVLRHAHASAVWVRLEQDRVSVDDDGDGLGAAAEGHGIRGMRERARLFGASCTVGESALGGTSVHIDFGRTGSNT
;
A
#
# COMPACT_ATOMS: atom_id res chain seq x y z
N MET A 1 -5.31 8.46 -6.13
CA MET A 1 -4.06 8.48 -5.33
C MET A 1 -4.28 9.45 -4.20
N THR A 2 -4.37 8.95 -2.97
CA THR A 2 -4.54 9.80 -1.78
C THR A 2 -3.23 10.56 -1.55
N GLY A 3 -3.28 11.78 -1.01
CA GLY A 3 -2.08 12.60 -0.72
C GLY A 3 -1.05 11.90 0.19
N LEU A 4 -1.45 10.85 0.90
CA LEU A 4 -0.59 9.97 1.70
C LEU A 4 0.32 9.08 0.83
N GLU A 5 -0.18 8.52 -0.28
CA GLU A 5 0.62 7.69 -1.19
C GLU A 5 1.65 8.53 -1.98
N ALA A 6 1.31 9.76 -2.31
CA ALA A 6 2.23 10.70 -2.94
C ALA A 6 3.35 11.10 -1.97
N SER A 7 3.02 11.41 -0.71
CA SER A 7 3.98 11.76 0.34
C SER A 7 4.90 10.59 0.70
N GLN A 8 4.40 9.36 0.72
CA GLN A 8 5.24 8.16 0.94
C GLN A 8 6.20 7.91 -0.23
N ARG A 9 5.76 8.05 -1.48
CA ARG A 9 6.63 7.93 -2.64
C ARG A 9 7.72 9.00 -2.68
N GLU A 10 7.38 10.24 -2.35
CA GLU A 10 8.36 11.33 -2.25
C GLU A 10 9.39 11.06 -1.13
N ALA A 11 8.96 10.55 0.02
CA ALA A 11 9.85 10.14 1.09
C ALA A 11 10.75 8.97 0.67
N ASP A 12 10.21 7.95 0.01
CA ASP A 12 10.95 6.81 -0.51
C ASP A 12 11.96 7.22 -1.58
N GLU A 13 11.57 8.10 -2.51
CA GLU A 13 12.49 8.66 -3.51
C GLU A 13 13.57 9.55 -2.89
N PHE A 14 13.23 10.35 -1.87
CA PHE A 14 14.20 11.15 -1.13
C PHE A 14 15.21 10.26 -0.43
N TRP A 15 14.76 9.26 0.31
CA TRP A 15 15.65 8.30 0.95
C TRP A 15 16.43 7.47 -0.07
N ALA A 16 15.85 7.09 -1.22
CA ALA A 16 16.54 6.43 -2.32
C ALA A 16 17.70 7.26 -2.86
N ARG A 17 17.56 8.54 -2.87
CA ARG A 17 18.53 9.46 -3.42
C ARG A 17 19.58 9.92 -2.40
N PHE A 18 19.20 10.07 -1.14
CA PHE A 18 20.02 10.68 -0.09
C PHE A 18 20.46 9.73 1.04
N GLY A 19 19.89 8.53 1.17
CA GLY A 19 20.22 7.59 2.26
C GLY A 19 21.71 7.20 2.29
N TRP A 20 22.40 7.16 1.15
CA TRP A 20 23.83 6.89 1.11
C TRP A 20 24.67 8.02 1.73
N TRP A 21 24.18 9.26 1.80
CA TRP A 21 24.87 10.38 2.45
C TRP A 21 25.02 10.17 3.97
N ILE A 22 24.05 9.55 4.62
CA ILE A 22 24.13 9.24 6.05
C ILE A 22 25.26 8.27 6.32
N SER A 23 25.50 7.32 5.41
CA SER A 23 26.65 6.41 5.47
C SER A 23 27.96 7.13 5.12
N GLY A 24 27.89 8.12 4.25
CA GLY A 24 29.04 8.93 3.80
C GLY A 24 29.65 9.78 4.92
N VAL A 25 28.88 10.26 5.86
CA VAL A 25 29.37 11.04 7.01
C VAL A 25 30.39 10.24 7.83
N TRP A 26 30.19 8.93 7.91
CA TRP A 26 31.12 8.06 8.66
C TRP A 26 32.49 7.94 8.01
N ILE A 27 32.66 8.20 6.71
CA ILE A 27 33.96 8.19 6.01
C ILE A 27 34.95 9.13 6.68
N LEU A 28 34.47 10.22 7.31
CA LEU A 28 35.35 11.11 8.07
C LEU A 28 36.16 10.40 9.15
N PHE A 29 35.67 9.28 9.71
CA PHE A 29 36.41 8.51 10.71
C PHE A 29 37.61 7.75 10.13
N LEU A 30 37.69 7.55 8.80
CA LEU A 30 38.88 7.00 8.15
C LEU A 30 40.09 7.95 8.21
N ILE A 31 39.86 9.19 8.65
CA ILE A 31 40.96 10.15 8.90
C ILE A 31 41.91 9.61 9.99
N PHE A 32 41.42 8.88 10.99
CA PHE A 32 42.22 8.39 12.10
C PHE A 32 43.32 7.38 11.66
N PRO A 33 42.97 6.25 10.97
CA PRO A 33 44.00 5.34 10.46
C PRO A 33 44.92 6.00 9.42
N VAL A 34 44.41 6.94 8.64
CA VAL A 34 45.21 7.68 7.67
C VAL A 34 46.21 8.61 8.36
N LEU A 35 45.79 9.40 9.34
CA LEU A 35 46.64 10.29 10.11
C LEU A 35 47.75 9.52 10.84
N GLN A 36 47.39 8.38 11.44
CA GLN A 36 48.35 7.53 12.13
C GLN A 36 49.44 6.98 11.18
N LEU A 37 49.07 6.60 9.93
CA LEU A 37 50.03 6.15 8.93
C LEU A 37 50.93 7.29 8.43
N ILE A 38 50.41 8.52 8.38
CA ILE A 38 51.19 9.69 7.91
C ILE A 38 52.13 10.19 9.00
N GLN A 39 51.65 10.29 10.23
CA GLN A 39 52.38 10.85 11.36
C GLN A 39 53.35 9.84 12.03
N GLY A 40 53.06 8.54 11.92
CA GLY A 40 53.91 7.49 12.49
C GLY A 40 55.18 7.23 11.66
N GLU A 41 56.24 6.78 12.36
CA GLU A 41 57.50 6.37 11.73
C GLU A 41 57.40 4.99 11.07
N TYR A 42 56.61 4.89 9.97
CA TYR A 42 56.46 3.65 9.21
C TYR A 42 57.34 3.66 7.96
N PRO A 43 57.92 2.52 7.57
CA PRO A 43 58.55 2.35 6.27
C PRO A 43 57.54 2.67 5.14
N ALA A 44 58.05 3.24 4.04
CA ALA A 44 57.21 3.65 2.89
C ALA A 44 56.29 2.51 2.38
N ALA A 45 56.80 1.28 2.35
CA ALA A 45 56.03 0.10 1.93
C ALA A 45 54.85 -0.17 2.84
N ILE A 46 55.01 -0.11 4.18
CA ILE A 46 53.94 -0.29 5.16
C ILE A 46 52.89 0.81 5.03
N ARG A 47 53.32 2.05 4.81
CA ARG A 47 52.44 3.21 4.63
C ARG A 47 51.56 3.04 3.36
N VAL A 48 52.13 2.62 2.26
CA VAL A 48 51.41 2.36 1.01
C VAL A 48 50.38 1.20 1.18
N ILE A 49 50.82 0.10 1.83
CA ILE A 49 49.93 -1.05 2.09
C ILE A 49 48.76 -0.62 2.99
N GLY A 50 49.00 0.11 4.07
CA GLY A 50 47.99 0.57 5.01
C GLY A 50 46.97 1.51 4.37
N LEU A 51 47.42 2.47 3.55
CA LEU A 51 46.56 3.35 2.78
C LEU A 51 45.71 2.55 1.76
N GLY A 52 46.31 1.58 1.08
CA GLY A 52 45.61 0.70 0.15
C GLY A 52 44.50 -0.12 0.83
N LEU A 53 44.82 -0.74 1.99
CA LEU A 53 43.84 -1.46 2.78
C LEU A 53 42.67 -0.57 3.25
N THR A 54 42.97 0.66 3.71
CA THR A 54 41.97 1.64 4.12
C THR A 54 41.07 2.06 2.95
N ALA A 55 41.63 2.26 1.77
CA ALA A 55 40.88 2.59 0.56
C ALA A 55 39.97 1.43 0.11
N VAL A 56 40.47 0.18 0.12
CA VAL A 56 39.68 -1.02 -0.21
C VAL A 56 38.57 -1.20 0.82
N PHE A 57 38.87 -1.02 2.11
CA PHE A 57 37.87 -1.06 3.18
C PHE A 57 36.72 -0.06 2.93
N ALA A 58 37.06 1.21 2.60
CA ALA A 58 36.08 2.23 2.29
C ALA A 58 35.20 1.86 1.09
N ALA A 59 35.82 1.34 0.02
CA ALA A 59 35.10 0.93 -1.17
C ALA A 59 34.10 -0.22 -0.90
N VAL A 60 34.53 -1.26 -0.14
CA VAL A 60 33.68 -2.40 0.25
C VAL A 60 32.53 -1.93 1.16
N TYR A 61 32.83 -1.06 2.14
CA TYR A 61 31.84 -0.51 3.05
C TYR A 61 30.76 0.29 2.29
N LEU A 62 31.16 1.25 1.45
CA LEU A 62 30.23 2.06 0.67
C LEU A 62 29.37 1.22 -0.27
N ARG A 63 30.00 0.26 -0.94
CA ARG A 63 29.26 -0.63 -1.86
C ARG A 63 28.26 -1.50 -1.10
N GLY A 64 28.64 -2.04 0.06
CA GLY A 64 27.74 -2.81 0.92
C GLY A 64 26.58 -1.96 1.42
N TYR A 65 26.86 -0.77 1.90
CA TYR A 65 25.81 0.14 2.36
C TYR A 65 24.88 0.59 1.22
N ALA A 66 25.40 1.02 0.08
CA ALA A 66 24.60 1.44 -1.06
C ALA A 66 23.68 0.33 -1.60
N ARG A 67 24.11 -0.94 -1.47
CA ARG A 67 23.32 -2.08 -1.94
C ARG A 67 22.20 -2.49 -0.98
N PHE A 68 22.35 -2.26 0.34
CA PHE A 68 21.47 -2.82 1.37
C PHE A 68 20.75 -1.79 2.23
N SER A 69 21.11 -0.50 2.20
CA SER A 69 20.52 0.55 3.06
C SER A 69 19.01 0.74 2.87
N TRP A 70 18.43 0.21 1.78
CA TRP A 70 17.01 0.33 1.42
C TRP A 70 16.15 -0.84 1.83
N ALA A 71 16.72 -1.92 2.29
CA ALA A 71 16.00 -3.15 2.55
C ALA A 71 15.78 -3.36 4.05
N VAL A 72 14.91 -2.58 4.66
CA VAL A 72 14.33 -2.89 5.95
C VAL A 72 13.45 -4.14 5.76
N GLY A 73 13.94 -5.30 6.23
CA GLY A 73 13.24 -6.59 6.09
C GLY A 73 13.89 -7.53 5.08
N PHE A 74 15.13 -7.98 5.36
CA PHE A 74 15.86 -8.91 4.50
C PHE A 74 15.22 -10.30 4.42
N GLY A 75 14.72 -10.69 3.23
CA GLY A 75 14.50 -12.10 2.89
C GLY A 75 15.85 -12.84 2.74
N GLY A 76 15.87 -14.13 3.06
CA GLY A 76 17.08 -14.93 3.26
C GLY A 76 18.25 -14.78 2.28
N ALA A 77 18.03 -14.62 0.97
CA ALA A 77 19.10 -14.47 -0.03
C ALA A 77 19.89 -13.16 0.13
N ARG A 78 19.22 -12.02 0.41
CA ARG A 78 19.88 -10.73 0.63
C ARG A 78 20.66 -10.69 1.94
N GLN A 79 20.20 -11.41 2.95
CA GLN A 79 20.89 -11.54 4.24
C GLN A 79 22.23 -12.24 4.07
N ALA A 80 22.31 -13.30 3.24
CA ALA A 80 23.56 -13.98 2.96
C ALA A 80 24.57 -13.07 2.25
N GLU A 81 24.14 -12.25 1.26
CA GLU A 81 24.99 -11.27 0.61
C GLU A 81 25.54 -10.22 1.61
N ALA A 82 24.69 -9.70 2.50
CA ALA A 82 25.11 -8.73 3.51
C ALA A 82 26.18 -9.32 4.47
N LEU A 83 26.03 -10.60 4.83
CA LEU A 83 27.03 -11.32 5.63
C LEU A 83 28.38 -11.50 4.89
N TRP A 84 28.38 -11.70 3.58
CA TRP A 84 29.62 -11.74 2.79
C TRP A 84 30.37 -10.40 2.82
N TYR A 85 29.66 -9.27 2.61
CA TYR A 85 30.28 -7.96 2.74
C TYR A 85 30.82 -7.70 4.15
N PHE A 86 30.05 -8.08 5.18
CA PHE A 86 30.48 -7.99 6.56
C PHE A 86 31.73 -8.82 6.81
N GLY A 87 31.76 -10.09 6.36
CA GLY A 87 32.93 -10.97 6.45
C GLY A 87 34.17 -10.37 5.74
N ALA A 88 33.98 -9.75 4.56
CA ALA A 88 35.05 -9.07 3.85
C ALA A 88 35.59 -7.87 4.65
N LEU A 89 34.71 -7.04 5.24
CA LEU A 89 35.12 -5.93 6.09
C LEU A 89 35.91 -6.38 7.31
N VAL A 90 35.41 -7.40 8.02
CA VAL A 90 36.11 -8.01 9.15
C VAL A 90 37.48 -8.56 8.73
N GLY A 91 37.52 -9.28 7.60
CA GLY A 91 38.78 -9.81 7.03
C GLY A 91 39.80 -8.72 6.75
N ILE A 92 39.39 -7.58 6.17
CA ILE A 92 40.27 -6.44 5.90
C ILE A 92 40.78 -5.82 7.21
N VAL A 93 39.92 -5.71 8.24
CA VAL A 93 40.35 -5.21 9.55
C VAL A 93 41.41 -6.14 10.17
N LEU A 94 41.16 -7.45 10.17
CA LEU A 94 42.11 -8.43 10.71
C LEU A 94 43.45 -8.41 9.98
N LEU A 95 43.45 -8.32 8.65
CA LEU A 95 44.65 -8.17 7.83
C LEU A 95 45.35 -6.82 8.08
N GLY A 96 44.60 -5.80 8.47
CA GLY A 96 45.08 -4.46 8.77
C GLY A 96 45.76 -4.33 10.14
N ILE A 97 45.43 -5.16 11.13
CA ILE A 97 45.97 -5.07 12.49
C ILE A 97 47.52 -5.04 12.54
N PRO A 98 48.25 -5.93 11.84
CA PRO A 98 49.72 -5.89 11.86
C PRO A 98 50.31 -4.60 11.25
N VAL A 99 49.61 -3.97 10.36
CA VAL A 99 50.03 -2.75 9.60
C VAL A 99 49.60 -1.49 10.34
N LEU A 100 48.35 -1.39 10.71
CA LEU A 100 47.71 -0.22 11.34
C LEU A 100 47.88 -0.23 12.89
N ARG A 101 48.26 -1.37 13.51
CA ARG A 101 48.36 -1.53 14.95
C ARG A 101 47.08 -1.02 15.65
N SER A 102 47.18 -0.17 16.67
CA SER A 102 46.05 0.44 17.36
C SER A 102 45.21 1.36 16.49
N GLY A 103 45.73 1.85 15.33
CA GLY A 103 44.94 2.60 14.36
C GLY A 103 43.80 1.83 13.73
N SER A 104 43.82 0.49 13.82
CA SER A 104 42.69 -0.36 13.43
C SER A 104 41.41 -0.03 14.20
N LEU A 105 41.48 0.62 15.37
CA LEU A 105 40.33 1.11 16.13
C LEU A 105 39.50 2.10 15.32
N GLY A 106 40.12 2.87 14.41
CA GLY A 106 39.41 3.78 13.52
C GLY A 106 38.50 3.09 12.48
N LEU A 107 38.67 1.77 12.27
CA LEU A 107 37.82 0.97 11.39
C LEU A 107 36.64 0.29 12.11
N LEU A 108 36.68 0.19 13.44
CA LEU A 108 35.65 -0.50 14.24
C LEU A 108 34.26 0.19 14.17
N PRO A 109 34.15 1.54 14.15
CA PRO A 109 32.84 2.19 14.01
C PRO A 109 32.05 1.73 12.77
N PHE A 110 32.76 1.45 11.68
CA PHE A 110 32.14 0.97 10.43
C PHE A 110 31.63 -0.46 10.55
N ILE A 111 32.40 -1.34 11.20
CA ILE A 111 32.00 -2.73 11.45
C ILE A 111 30.78 -2.77 12.37
N THR A 112 30.80 -1.98 13.45
CA THR A 112 29.70 -1.94 14.42
C THR A 112 28.46 -1.28 13.88
N SER A 113 28.58 -0.22 13.06
CA SER A 113 27.46 0.39 12.35
C SER A 113 26.84 -0.56 11.33
N TYR A 114 27.68 -1.23 10.53
CA TYR A 114 27.21 -2.22 9.54
C TYR A 114 26.42 -3.35 10.22
N ALA A 115 26.93 -3.86 11.34
CA ALA A 115 26.25 -4.88 12.14
C ALA A 115 24.93 -4.36 12.76
N ALA A 116 24.89 -3.09 13.21
CA ALA A 116 23.73 -2.51 13.86
C ALA A 116 22.56 -2.25 12.91
N PHE A 117 22.85 -1.79 11.69
CA PHE A 117 21.82 -1.34 10.75
C PHE A 117 21.49 -2.37 9.68
N LEU A 118 22.40 -3.29 9.35
CA LEU A 118 22.24 -4.19 8.20
C LEU A 118 22.18 -5.67 8.56
N LEU A 119 22.47 -6.06 9.81
CA LEU A 119 22.53 -7.46 10.21
C LEU A 119 21.58 -7.78 11.37
N PRO A 120 21.16 -9.04 11.51
CA PRO A 120 20.28 -9.45 12.59
C PRO A 120 20.98 -9.37 13.96
N ARG A 121 20.20 -9.17 15.03
CA ARG A 121 20.67 -9.03 16.40
C ARG A 121 21.63 -10.15 16.85
N ARG A 122 21.44 -11.38 16.35
CA ARG A 122 22.34 -12.52 16.61
C ARG A 122 23.78 -12.30 16.13
N VAL A 123 23.99 -11.42 15.14
CA VAL A 123 25.35 -11.04 14.67
C VAL A 123 25.82 -9.77 15.35
N LEU A 124 24.93 -8.84 15.66
CA LEU A 124 25.24 -7.58 16.32
C LEU A 124 25.92 -7.79 17.69
N TYR A 125 25.33 -8.59 18.57
CA TYR A 125 25.84 -8.76 19.93
C TYR A 125 27.28 -9.33 19.98
N PRO A 126 27.60 -10.43 19.28
CA PRO A 126 28.99 -10.90 19.25
C PRO A 126 29.93 -9.91 18.58
N THR A 127 29.49 -9.15 17.56
CA THR A 127 30.30 -8.10 16.95
C THR A 127 30.66 -7.02 17.96
N TYR A 128 29.69 -6.56 18.76
CA TYR A 128 29.94 -5.56 19.80
C TYR A 128 30.86 -6.08 20.89
N ALA A 129 30.69 -7.32 21.32
CA ALA A 129 31.58 -7.94 22.32
C ALA A 129 33.02 -8.01 21.82
N VAL A 130 33.24 -8.48 20.58
CA VAL A 130 34.58 -8.56 19.96
C VAL A 130 35.15 -7.17 19.71
N ALA A 131 34.37 -6.21 19.22
CA ALA A 131 34.84 -4.85 19.01
C ALA A 131 35.25 -4.17 20.33
N THR A 132 34.46 -4.35 21.38
CA THR A 132 34.81 -3.85 22.74
C THR A 132 36.10 -4.48 23.22
N LEU A 133 36.26 -5.81 23.08
CA LEU A 133 37.50 -6.49 23.43
C LEU A 133 38.71 -5.90 22.67
N LEU A 134 38.57 -5.70 21.36
CA LEU A 134 39.65 -5.14 20.52
C LEU A 134 39.98 -3.68 20.91
N CYS A 135 39.00 -2.88 21.31
CA CYS A 135 39.21 -1.52 21.80
C CYS A 135 40.18 -1.43 22.94
N PHE A 136 40.19 -2.43 23.83
CA PHE A 136 41.11 -2.47 24.99
C PHE A 136 42.36 -3.29 24.70
N ALA A 137 42.23 -4.43 24.02
CA ALA A 137 43.31 -5.36 23.79
C ALA A 137 44.42 -4.78 22.87
N LEU A 138 44.04 -4.16 21.75
CA LEU A 138 45.03 -3.66 20.79
C LEU A 138 45.92 -2.57 21.37
N PRO A 139 45.42 -1.51 22.04
CA PRO A 139 46.28 -0.49 22.64
C PRO A 139 47.18 -1.02 23.77
N VAL A 140 46.71 -2.04 24.53
CA VAL A 140 47.55 -2.68 25.54
C VAL A 140 48.68 -3.48 24.88
N ILE A 141 48.39 -4.27 23.84
CA ILE A 141 49.38 -5.07 23.09
C ILE A 141 50.45 -4.19 22.44
N PHE A 142 50.06 -3.04 21.87
CA PHE A 142 51.00 -2.15 21.18
C PHE A 142 51.61 -1.08 22.07
N GLY A 143 51.15 -0.95 23.34
CA GLY A 143 51.76 -0.05 24.34
C GLY A 143 51.39 1.43 24.21
N ASP A 144 50.30 1.74 23.46
CA ASP A 144 49.84 3.10 23.16
C ASP A 144 48.44 3.40 23.76
N PHE A 145 48.13 2.75 24.91
CA PHE A 145 46.81 2.80 25.52
C PHE A 145 46.33 4.23 25.85
N LEU A 146 47.23 5.07 26.39
CA LEU A 146 46.87 6.44 26.76
C LEU A 146 46.61 7.31 25.53
N ASP A 147 47.32 7.10 24.43
CA ASP A 147 47.15 7.84 23.19
C ASP A 147 45.84 7.46 22.48
N MET A 148 45.35 6.24 22.72
CA MET A 148 44.13 5.70 22.11
C MET A 148 42.86 5.94 22.94
N LEU A 149 42.94 6.52 24.17
CA LEU A 149 41.80 6.73 25.05
C LEU A 149 40.63 7.45 24.36
N PHE A 150 40.94 8.46 23.54
CA PHE A 150 39.93 9.18 22.75
C PHE A 150 39.18 8.26 21.80
N LEU A 151 39.90 7.43 21.03
CA LEU A 151 39.31 6.50 20.07
C LEU A 151 38.53 5.38 20.77
N ILE A 152 39.01 4.88 21.92
CA ILE A 152 38.31 3.90 22.73
C ILE A 152 36.96 4.50 23.19
N GLY A 153 36.98 5.68 23.79
CA GLY A 153 35.77 6.36 24.26
C GLY A 153 34.79 6.64 23.13
N LEU A 154 35.32 7.12 22.01
CA LEU A 154 34.51 7.39 20.81
C LEU A 154 33.83 6.12 20.27
N ASN A 155 34.57 4.99 20.15
CA ASN A 155 33.98 3.72 19.71
C ASN A 155 32.84 3.25 20.63
N LEU A 156 33.05 3.31 21.95
CA LEU A 156 32.04 2.89 22.91
C LEU A 156 30.77 3.76 22.84
N VAL A 157 30.93 5.08 22.73
CA VAL A 157 29.81 6.01 22.56
C VAL A 157 29.06 5.72 21.26
N LEU A 158 29.78 5.52 20.15
CA LEU A 158 29.18 5.20 18.87
C LEU A 158 28.42 3.87 18.88
N MET A 159 28.96 2.84 19.55
CA MET A 159 28.24 1.56 19.72
C MET A 159 26.90 1.76 20.43
N VAL A 160 26.87 2.58 21.49
CA VAL A 160 25.63 2.90 22.21
C VAL A 160 24.66 3.66 21.29
N ILE A 161 25.14 4.67 20.57
CA ILE A 161 24.33 5.45 19.64
C ILE A 161 23.75 4.54 18.54
N TYR A 162 24.56 3.68 17.91
CA TYR A 162 24.10 2.76 16.89
C TYR A 162 23.08 1.76 17.42
N TYR A 163 23.29 1.23 18.63
CA TYR A 163 22.34 0.32 19.26
C TYR A 163 20.99 1.00 19.52
N VAL A 164 21.03 2.18 20.14
CA VAL A 164 19.79 2.92 20.46
C VAL A 164 19.06 3.31 19.18
N THR A 165 19.77 3.84 18.18
CA THR A 165 19.17 4.27 16.93
C THR A 165 18.60 3.10 16.15
N SER A 166 19.33 2.00 16.00
CA SER A 166 18.83 0.80 15.30
C SER A 166 17.63 0.17 16.01
N SER A 167 17.65 0.16 17.36
CA SER A 167 16.52 -0.31 18.15
C SER A 167 15.29 0.59 18.01
N ALA A 168 15.49 1.91 18.01
CA ALA A 168 14.40 2.88 17.81
C ALA A 168 13.76 2.72 16.42
N ILE A 169 14.57 2.52 15.37
CA ILE A 169 14.07 2.27 14.01
C ILE A 169 13.25 0.98 13.96
N GLU A 170 13.74 -0.12 14.54
CA GLU A 170 13.00 -1.40 14.57
C GLU A 170 11.66 -1.26 15.30
N HIS A 171 11.64 -0.58 16.45
CA HIS A 171 10.40 -0.34 17.19
C HIS A 171 9.43 0.57 16.43
N SER A 172 9.93 1.59 15.74
CA SER A 172 9.13 2.49 14.93
C SER A 172 8.44 1.74 13.77
N VAL A 173 9.19 0.92 13.03
CA VAL A 173 8.66 0.11 11.93
C VAL A 173 7.62 -0.90 12.43
N ALA A 174 7.91 -1.59 13.55
CA ALA A 174 6.96 -2.54 14.15
C ALA A 174 5.68 -1.85 14.63
N ALA A 175 5.79 -0.65 15.23
CA ALA A 175 4.64 0.13 15.67
C ALA A 175 3.78 0.61 14.48
N GLU A 176 4.40 0.98 13.36
CA GLU A 176 3.71 1.41 12.16
C GLU A 176 2.96 0.26 11.50
N GLN A 177 3.55 -0.93 11.42
CA GLN A 177 2.89 -2.15 10.96
C GLN A 177 1.67 -2.50 11.83
N LEU A 178 1.85 -2.51 13.16
CA LEU A 178 0.75 -2.77 14.09
C LEU A 178 -0.38 -1.75 13.95
N ARG A 179 -0.04 -0.48 13.71
CA ARG A 179 -1.01 0.60 13.49
C ARG A 179 -1.80 0.39 12.18
N ALA A 180 -1.13 -0.03 11.12
CA ALA A 180 -1.78 -0.37 9.85
C ALA A 180 -2.75 -1.54 10.01
N ASP A 181 -2.33 -2.62 10.69
CA ASP A 181 -3.19 -3.78 10.98
C ASP A 181 -4.40 -3.39 11.84
N TYR A 182 -4.19 -2.53 12.84
CA TYR A 182 -5.28 -2.02 13.69
C TYR A 182 -6.29 -1.19 12.91
N LEU A 183 -5.85 -0.35 11.95
CA LEU A 183 -6.74 0.43 11.10
C LEU A 183 -7.62 -0.48 10.23
N VAL A 184 -7.05 -1.53 9.65
CA VAL A 184 -7.81 -2.53 8.87
C VAL A 184 -8.85 -3.21 9.74
N LEU A 185 -8.47 -3.65 10.94
CA LEU A 185 -9.38 -4.33 11.86
C LEU A 185 -10.51 -3.39 12.34
N SER A 186 -10.19 -2.14 12.69
CA SER A 186 -11.18 -1.15 13.12
C SER A 186 -12.20 -0.82 12.02
N GLU A 187 -11.75 -0.80 10.77
CA GLU A 187 -12.63 -0.59 9.62
C GLU A 187 -13.56 -1.79 9.41
N GLN A 188 -13.05 -3.02 9.57
CA GLN A 188 -13.87 -4.23 9.52
C GLN A 188 -14.95 -4.25 10.63
N GLU A 189 -14.59 -3.85 11.87
CA GLU A 189 -15.55 -3.75 12.97
C GLU A 189 -16.62 -2.67 12.71
N ARG A 190 -16.22 -1.53 12.13
CA ARG A 190 -17.18 -0.48 11.76
C ARG A 190 -18.16 -1.01 10.73
N MET A 191 -17.66 -1.63 9.67
CA MET A 191 -18.51 -2.22 8.63
C MET A 191 -19.45 -3.29 9.15
N ALA A 192 -18.98 -4.18 10.03
CA ALA A 192 -19.83 -5.19 10.65
C ALA A 192 -20.97 -4.56 11.45
N ARG A 193 -20.72 -3.45 12.14
CA ARG A 193 -21.72 -2.70 12.89
C ARG A 193 -22.71 -2.01 11.95
N ASP A 194 -22.24 -1.33 10.91
CA ASP A 194 -23.09 -0.66 9.91
C ASP A 194 -24.01 -1.66 9.19
N VAL A 195 -23.51 -2.86 8.86
CA VAL A 195 -24.31 -3.96 8.31
C VAL A 195 -25.35 -4.43 9.33
N HIS A 196 -24.94 -4.67 10.57
CA HIS A 196 -25.85 -5.16 11.62
C HIS A 196 -26.98 -4.16 11.89
N ASP A 197 -26.67 -2.87 11.94
CA ASP A 197 -27.66 -1.82 12.20
C ASP A 197 -28.60 -1.65 10.99
N GLY A 198 -28.09 -1.65 9.77
CA GLY A 198 -28.90 -1.57 8.55
C GLY A 198 -29.83 -2.78 8.38
N VAL A 199 -29.31 -3.99 8.59
CA VAL A 199 -30.11 -5.23 8.53
C VAL A 199 -31.14 -5.28 9.65
N GLY A 200 -30.74 -4.91 10.87
CA GLY A 200 -31.64 -4.91 12.03
C GLY A 200 -32.85 -3.99 11.84
N HIS A 201 -32.64 -2.78 11.32
CA HIS A 201 -33.73 -1.84 11.01
C HIS A 201 -34.66 -2.38 9.91
N SER A 202 -34.09 -2.93 8.85
CA SER A 202 -34.85 -3.47 7.72
C SER A 202 -35.69 -4.69 8.15
N LEU A 203 -35.11 -5.60 8.93
CA LEU A 203 -35.85 -6.77 9.47
C LEU A 203 -36.99 -6.37 10.40
N THR A 204 -36.82 -5.35 11.23
CA THR A 204 -37.85 -4.83 12.11
C THR A 204 -39.01 -4.24 11.29
N ALA A 205 -38.73 -3.46 10.25
CA ALA A 205 -39.74 -2.90 9.37
C ALA A 205 -40.50 -3.99 8.59
N LEU A 206 -39.77 -5.02 8.10
CA LEU A 206 -40.38 -6.18 7.42
C LEU A 206 -41.33 -6.91 8.35
N ASN A 207 -40.95 -7.15 9.60
CA ASN A 207 -41.80 -7.84 10.58
C ASN A 207 -43.08 -7.03 10.88
N LEU A 208 -42.98 -5.73 11.11
CA LEU A 208 -44.13 -4.86 11.33
C LEU A 208 -45.10 -4.86 10.15
N LYS A 209 -44.60 -4.80 8.92
CA LYS A 209 -45.44 -4.85 7.70
C LYS A 209 -46.11 -6.20 7.51
N ALA A 210 -45.40 -7.31 7.83
CA ALA A 210 -46.00 -8.64 7.79
C ALA A 210 -47.14 -8.78 8.79
N GLN A 211 -46.94 -8.29 10.03
CA GLN A 211 -48.00 -8.28 11.05
C GLN A 211 -49.24 -7.47 10.64
N LEU A 212 -48.99 -6.27 10.04
CA LEU A 212 -50.08 -5.44 9.55
C LEU A 212 -50.83 -6.10 8.39
N ALA A 213 -50.15 -6.74 7.48
CA ALA A 213 -50.79 -7.48 6.38
C ALA A 213 -51.67 -8.61 6.92
N LEU A 214 -51.24 -9.37 7.93
CA LEU A 214 -52.02 -10.42 8.58
C LEU A 214 -53.28 -9.83 9.27
N GLN A 215 -53.16 -8.73 10.02
CA GLN A 215 -54.30 -8.07 10.65
C GLN A 215 -55.32 -7.56 9.63
N LEU A 216 -54.89 -7.02 8.50
CA LEU A 216 -55.74 -6.58 7.42
C LEU A 216 -56.49 -7.76 6.76
N MET A 217 -55.81 -8.91 6.60
CA MET A 217 -56.43 -10.15 6.10
C MET A 217 -57.54 -10.65 7.05
N ASP A 218 -57.26 -10.68 8.36
CA ASP A 218 -58.22 -11.08 9.38
C ASP A 218 -59.44 -10.14 9.42
N ALA A 219 -59.24 -8.87 9.11
CA ALA A 219 -60.29 -7.87 9.02
C ALA A 219 -61.04 -7.87 7.66
N GLY A 220 -60.74 -8.81 6.74
CA GLY A 220 -61.35 -8.91 5.44
C GLY A 220 -60.94 -7.83 4.43
N GLN A 221 -59.88 -7.04 4.72
CA GLN A 221 -59.40 -5.93 3.87
C GLN A 221 -58.32 -6.42 2.91
N TYR A 222 -58.63 -7.33 2.00
CA TYR A 222 -57.69 -8.07 1.16
C TYR A 222 -56.86 -7.15 0.21
N GLU A 223 -57.48 -6.12 -0.39
CA GLU A 223 -56.76 -5.19 -1.27
C GLU A 223 -55.68 -4.39 -0.51
N ARG A 224 -55.96 -3.96 0.71
CA ARG A 224 -54.99 -3.26 1.55
C ARG A 224 -53.88 -4.20 2.03
N ALA A 225 -54.22 -5.44 2.41
CA ALA A 225 -53.26 -6.46 2.77
C ALA A 225 -52.30 -6.77 1.63
N ARG A 226 -52.80 -6.85 0.39
CA ARG A 226 -51.98 -7.04 -0.81
C ARG A 226 -51.01 -5.90 -1.00
N GLY A 227 -51.41 -4.65 -0.82
CA GLY A 227 -50.49 -3.49 -0.89
C GLY A 227 -49.37 -3.53 0.14
N GLU A 228 -49.65 -4.01 1.39
CA GLU A 228 -48.60 -4.17 2.39
C GLU A 228 -47.59 -5.30 2.04
N VAL A 229 -48.08 -6.41 1.44
CA VAL A 229 -47.22 -7.50 0.94
C VAL A 229 -46.33 -7.05 -0.21
N GLU A 230 -46.85 -6.24 -1.13
CA GLU A 230 -46.04 -5.65 -2.24
C GLU A 230 -44.94 -4.74 -1.68
N GLN A 231 -45.27 -3.88 -0.69
CA GLN A 231 -44.27 -3.05 -0.01
C GLN A 231 -43.24 -3.86 0.78
N LEU A 232 -43.64 -4.96 1.41
CA LEU A 232 -42.77 -5.89 2.13
C LEU A 232 -41.76 -6.53 1.16
N SER A 233 -42.21 -6.98 -0.01
CA SER A 233 -41.34 -7.52 -1.07
C SER A 233 -40.31 -6.47 -1.56
N SER A 234 -40.74 -5.24 -1.82
CA SER A 234 -39.86 -4.15 -2.21
C SER A 234 -38.81 -3.82 -1.13
N LEU A 235 -39.22 -3.78 0.15
CA LEU A 235 -38.33 -3.51 1.27
C LEU A 235 -37.30 -4.64 1.46
N ALA A 236 -37.71 -5.91 1.26
CA ALA A 236 -36.80 -7.05 1.32
C ALA A 236 -35.72 -7.01 0.25
N VAL A 237 -36.08 -6.66 -0.99
CA VAL A 237 -35.12 -6.48 -2.09
C VAL A 237 -34.15 -5.35 -1.79
N SER A 238 -34.66 -4.20 -1.32
CA SER A 238 -33.81 -3.05 -0.95
C SER A 238 -32.85 -3.38 0.19
N ALA A 239 -33.29 -4.12 1.22
CA ALA A 239 -32.45 -4.54 2.33
C ALA A 239 -31.32 -5.48 1.87
N LEU A 240 -31.65 -6.46 1.01
CA LEU A 240 -30.65 -7.36 0.41
C LEU A 240 -29.62 -6.61 -0.43
N ASP A 241 -30.05 -5.61 -1.19
CA ASP A 241 -29.16 -4.79 -2.03
C ASP A 241 -28.25 -3.91 -1.17
N SER A 242 -28.76 -3.34 -0.07
CA SER A 242 -27.95 -2.60 0.91
C SER A 242 -26.87 -3.47 1.54
N VAL A 243 -27.21 -4.70 1.95
CA VAL A 243 -26.25 -5.67 2.49
C VAL A 243 -25.19 -6.03 1.44
N ARG A 244 -25.63 -6.34 0.23
CA ARG A 244 -24.72 -6.63 -0.88
C ARG A 244 -23.79 -5.46 -1.17
N THR A 245 -24.27 -4.24 -1.18
CA THR A 245 -23.46 -3.04 -1.42
C THR A 245 -22.44 -2.83 -0.31
N THR A 246 -22.81 -3.06 0.96
CA THR A 246 -21.91 -2.91 2.10
C THR A 246 -20.87 -4.04 2.16
N VAL A 247 -21.25 -5.28 1.90
CA VAL A 247 -20.34 -6.45 1.94
C VAL A 247 -19.46 -6.54 0.68
N HIS A 248 -19.98 -6.18 -0.49
CA HIS A 248 -19.26 -6.27 -1.77
C HIS A 248 -18.52 -4.98 -2.14
N GLY A 249 -18.79 -3.86 -1.46
CA GLY A 249 -18.02 -2.60 -1.62
C GLY A 249 -16.53 -2.75 -1.31
N ILE A 250 -16.14 -3.82 -0.61
CA ILE A 250 -14.75 -4.12 -0.25
C ILE A 250 -14.00 -4.90 -1.36
N ASN A 251 -14.71 -5.62 -2.27
CA ASN A 251 -14.06 -6.60 -3.15
C ASN A 251 -14.27 -6.37 -4.67
N ARG A 252 -14.99 -5.34 -5.10
CA ARG A 252 -15.26 -5.13 -6.53
C ARG A 252 -14.98 -3.69 -6.98
N GLU A 253 -13.73 -3.26 -6.84
CA GLU A 253 -13.23 -2.02 -7.44
C GLU A 253 -12.89 -2.18 -8.94
N ASP A 254 -13.01 -3.38 -9.50
CA ASP A 254 -12.61 -3.65 -10.88
C ASP A 254 -13.82 -3.61 -11.84
N LEU A 255 -13.97 -2.44 -12.51
CA LEU A 255 -14.93 -2.27 -13.59
C LEU A 255 -14.78 -3.35 -14.69
N GLY A 256 -13.56 -3.84 -14.94
CA GLY A 256 -13.30 -4.89 -15.92
C GLY A 256 -13.95 -6.23 -15.53
N ALA A 257 -13.83 -6.63 -14.27
CA ALA A 257 -14.46 -7.85 -13.75
C ALA A 257 -16.00 -7.77 -13.83
N GLU A 258 -16.56 -6.59 -13.53
CA GLU A 258 -18.00 -6.34 -13.65
C GLU A 258 -18.51 -6.49 -15.08
N LEU A 259 -17.82 -5.90 -16.04
CA LEU A 259 -18.19 -6.00 -17.46
C LEU A 259 -18.16 -7.45 -17.96
N GLU A 260 -17.22 -8.25 -17.51
CA GLU A 260 -17.15 -9.68 -17.84
C GLU A 260 -18.31 -10.49 -17.25
N GLU A 261 -18.76 -10.15 -16.03
CA GLU A 261 -19.93 -10.78 -15.41
C GLU A 261 -21.22 -10.41 -16.16
N LEU A 262 -21.38 -9.13 -16.52
CA LEU A 262 -22.51 -8.64 -17.29
C LEU A 262 -22.55 -9.25 -18.69
N ARG A 263 -21.41 -9.43 -19.34
CA ARG A 263 -21.31 -10.10 -20.63
C ARG A 263 -21.83 -11.55 -20.57
N ARG A 264 -21.49 -12.28 -19.48
CA ARG A 264 -21.98 -13.65 -19.28
C ARG A 264 -23.50 -13.67 -19.05
N ALA A 265 -24.00 -12.77 -18.21
CA ALA A 265 -25.44 -12.65 -17.94
C ALA A 265 -26.26 -12.35 -19.20
N CYS A 266 -25.74 -11.49 -20.09
CA CYS A 266 -26.33 -11.23 -21.40
C CYS A 266 -26.34 -12.48 -22.29
N ALA A 267 -25.22 -13.22 -22.36
CA ALA A 267 -25.13 -14.45 -23.13
C ALA A 267 -26.14 -15.51 -22.65
N ASP A 268 -26.28 -15.68 -21.33
CA ASP A 268 -27.24 -16.57 -20.71
C ASP A 268 -28.71 -16.19 -21.02
N SER A 269 -28.95 -14.90 -21.24
CA SER A 269 -30.27 -14.34 -21.56
C SER A 269 -30.51 -14.20 -23.08
N GLY A 270 -29.56 -14.60 -23.92
CA GLY A 270 -29.66 -14.49 -25.38
C GLY A 270 -29.51 -13.06 -25.95
N ILE A 271 -28.94 -12.13 -25.13
CA ILE A 271 -28.72 -10.73 -25.52
C ILE A 271 -27.29 -10.56 -26.02
N THR A 272 -27.12 -9.90 -27.17
CA THR A 272 -25.79 -9.59 -27.72
C THR A 272 -25.17 -8.42 -26.94
N PHE A 273 -24.03 -8.68 -26.26
CA PHE A 273 -23.32 -7.65 -25.53
C PHE A 273 -22.16 -7.06 -26.34
N ASN A 274 -22.21 -5.76 -26.63
CA ASN A 274 -21.20 -5.03 -27.39
C ASN A 274 -20.46 -4.05 -26.46
N LEU A 275 -19.15 -4.24 -26.29
CA LEU A 275 -18.31 -3.35 -25.52
C LEU A 275 -17.37 -2.55 -26.41
N VAL A 276 -17.38 -1.23 -26.27
CA VAL A 276 -16.49 -0.30 -26.96
C VAL A 276 -15.68 0.46 -25.92
N GLY A 277 -14.37 0.40 -26.01
CA GLY A 277 -13.45 0.99 -25.04
C GLY A 277 -12.93 -0.04 -24.01
N ASN A 278 -12.22 0.46 -23.01
CA ASN A 278 -11.60 -0.36 -21.96
C ASN A 278 -11.86 0.30 -20.59
N ALA A 279 -12.01 -0.50 -19.55
CA ALA A 279 -12.13 -0.04 -18.16
C ALA A 279 -10.98 0.91 -17.73
N GLU A 280 -9.81 0.77 -18.35
CA GLU A 280 -8.64 1.63 -18.09
C GLU A 280 -8.83 3.08 -18.54
N HIS A 281 -9.74 3.35 -19.48
CA HIS A 281 -10.08 4.71 -19.91
C HIS A 281 -10.77 5.51 -18.80
N ILE A 282 -11.38 4.82 -17.83
CA ILE A 282 -12.06 5.46 -16.71
C ILE A 282 -11.06 5.72 -15.58
N PRO A 283 -10.99 6.96 -15.04
CA PRO A 283 -10.14 7.27 -13.90
C PRO A 283 -10.37 6.30 -12.73
N SER A 284 -9.30 5.82 -12.10
CA SER A 284 -9.37 4.79 -11.05
C SER A 284 -10.33 5.14 -9.90
N ALA A 285 -10.37 6.43 -9.52
CA ALA A 285 -11.27 6.93 -8.48
C ALA A 285 -12.77 6.84 -8.84
N LEU A 286 -13.12 6.70 -10.12
CA LEU A 286 -14.49 6.65 -10.60
C LEU A 286 -14.95 5.24 -10.98
N ARG A 287 -14.04 4.28 -11.12
CA ARG A 287 -14.34 2.93 -11.63
C ARG A 287 -15.41 2.20 -10.83
N SER A 288 -15.37 2.26 -9.51
CA SER A 288 -16.36 1.63 -8.63
C SER A 288 -17.76 2.25 -8.77
N HIS A 289 -17.83 3.56 -8.92
CA HIS A 289 -19.09 4.28 -9.12
C HIS A 289 -19.70 3.99 -10.49
N VAL A 290 -18.87 3.98 -11.53
CA VAL A 290 -19.26 3.63 -12.89
C VAL A 290 -19.73 2.18 -12.97
N ALA A 291 -19.01 1.25 -12.37
CA ALA A 291 -19.39 -0.16 -12.32
C ALA A 291 -20.79 -0.35 -11.74
N TRP A 292 -21.11 0.39 -10.66
CA TRP A 292 -22.45 0.33 -10.07
C TRP A 292 -23.53 0.85 -11.03
N VAL A 293 -23.33 2.02 -11.68
CA VAL A 293 -24.33 2.58 -12.60
C VAL A 293 -24.50 1.70 -13.83
N VAL A 294 -23.41 1.15 -14.38
CA VAL A 294 -23.47 0.20 -15.50
C VAL A 294 -24.25 -1.05 -15.11
N ARG A 295 -24.01 -1.61 -13.91
CA ARG A 295 -24.75 -2.75 -13.38
C ARG A 295 -26.25 -2.48 -13.28
N GLU A 296 -26.62 -1.32 -12.74
CA GLU A 296 -28.03 -0.94 -12.59
C GLU A 296 -28.71 -0.76 -13.96
N ALA A 297 -28.04 -0.09 -14.92
CA ALA A 297 -28.52 0.05 -16.28
C ALA A 297 -28.70 -1.33 -16.95
N MET A 298 -27.71 -2.21 -16.82
CA MET A 298 -27.78 -3.57 -17.37
C MET A 298 -28.83 -4.44 -16.71
N THR A 299 -29.07 -4.27 -15.41
CA THR A 299 -30.14 -4.95 -14.70
C THR A 299 -31.51 -4.54 -15.24
N ASN A 300 -31.68 -3.24 -15.58
CA ASN A 300 -32.91 -2.76 -16.22
C ASN A 300 -33.07 -3.36 -17.61
N VAL A 301 -32.00 -3.45 -18.41
CA VAL A 301 -32.04 -4.12 -19.71
C VAL A 301 -32.47 -5.58 -19.56
N LEU A 302 -31.81 -6.35 -18.71
CA LEU A 302 -32.08 -7.78 -18.51
C LEU A 302 -33.50 -8.08 -17.98
N ARG A 303 -34.10 -7.15 -17.20
CA ARG A 303 -35.40 -7.38 -16.55
C ARG A 303 -36.58 -6.78 -17.32
N HIS A 304 -36.37 -5.70 -18.07
CA HIS A 304 -37.45 -4.85 -18.49
C HIS A 304 -37.40 -4.45 -19.96
N ALA A 305 -36.25 -4.51 -20.65
CA ALA A 305 -36.14 -3.91 -21.97
C ALA A 305 -36.63 -4.80 -23.13
N HIS A 306 -36.70 -6.13 -22.94
CA HIS A 306 -36.92 -7.09 -24.06
C HIS A 306 -35.95 -6.88 -25.22
N ALA A 307 -34.72 -6.43 -24.92
CA ALA A 307 -33.71 -6.09 -25.90
C ALA A 307 -33.08 -7.33 -26.54
N SER A 308 -32.65 -7.23 -27.78
CA SER A 308 -31.84 -8.26 -28.45
C SER A 308 -30.34 -7.94 -28.40
N ALA A 309 -29.98 -6.68 -28.21
CA ALA A 309 -28.59 -6.24 -28.10
C ALA A 309 -28.45 -5.03 -27.19
N VAL A 310 -27.26 -4.94 -26.55
CA VAL A 310 -26.86 -3.82 -25.72
C VAL A 310 -25.44 -3.37 -26.07
N TRP A 311 -25.19 -2.07 -26.01
CA TRP A 311 -23.90 -1.44 -26.24
C TRP A 311 -23.45 -0.68 -25.01
N VAL A 312 -22.29 -1.05 -24.47
CA VAL A 312 -21.61 -0.33 -23.39
C VAL A 312 -20.41 0.37 -24.02
N ARG A 313 -20.36 1.70 -23.93
CA ARG A 313 -19.21 2.51 -24.39
C ARG A 313 -18.52 3.17 -23.21
N LEU A 314 -17.21 3.00 -23.14
CA LEU A 314 -16.34 3.53 -22.11
C LEU A 314 -15.37 4.53 -22.74
N GLU A 315 -15.59 5.81 -22.51
CA GLU A 315 -14.73 6.91 -22.94
C GLU A 315 -14.13 7.61 -21.70
N GLN A 316 -13.12 8.43 -21.88
CA GLN A 316 -12.39 9.04 -20.78
C GLN A 316 -13.23 9.98 -19.90
N ASP A 317 -14.23 10.63 -20.50
CA ASP A 317 -15.11 11.61 -19.88
C ASP A 317 -16.60 11.21 -19.89
N ARG A 318 -16.92 10.07 -20.50
CA ARG A 318 -18.31 9.61 -20.66
C ARG A 318 -18.41 8.08 -20.63
N VAL A 319 -19.53 7.60 -20.09
CA VAL A 319 -19.96 6.21 -20.22
C VAL A 319 -21.38 6.19 -20.72
N SER A 320 -21.68 5.30 -21.68
CA SER A 320 -23.05 5.06 -22.10
C SER A 320 -23.40 3.59 -22.10
N VAL A 321 -24.69 3.31 -21.84
CA VAL A 321 -25.33 1.99 -21.96
C VAL A 321 -26.58 2.22 -22.80
N ASP A 322 -26.61 1.63 -24.01
CA ASP A 322 -27.69 1.77 -24.98
C ASP A 322 -28.26 0.39 -25.31
N ASP A 323 -29.58 0.22 -25.30
CA ASP A 323 -30.24 -1.02 -25.72
C ASP A 323 -31.18 -0.75 -26.96
N ASP A 324 -31.60 -1.85 -27.59
CA ASP A 324 -32.53 -1.86 -28.72
C ASP A 324 -33.95 -2.35 -28.33
N GLY A 325 -34.29 -2.27 -27.04
CA GLY A 325 -35.54 -2.80 -26.51
C GLY A 325 -36.74 -1.87 -26.65
N ASP A 326 -37.76 -2.06 -25.79
CA ASP A 326 -39.06 -1.36 -25.84
C ASP A 326 -38.99 0.11 -25.36
N GLY A 327 -37.84 0.58 -24.86
CA GLY A 327 -37.66 1.93 -24.34
C GLY A 327 -38.32 2.15 -22.96
N LEU A 328 -38.33 3.41 -22.50
CA LEU A 328 -38.80 3.76 -21.15
C LEU A 328 -40.34 3.77 -21.02
N GLY A 329 -41.08 3.78 -22.11
CA GLY A 329 -42.55 3.90 -22.11
C GLY A 329 -43.03 5.16 -21.35
N ALA A 330 -44.36 5.23 -21.10
CA ALA A 330 -44.99 6.33 -20.36
C ALA A 330 -44.96 6.12 -18.83
N ALA A 331 -44.19 5.15 -18.33
CA ALA A 331 -44.13 4.84 -16.92
C ALA A 331 -43.30 5.89 -16.14
N ALA A 332 -43.75 6.22 -14.92
CA ALA A 332 -43.03 7.11 -14.03
C ALA A 332 -41.63 6.56 -13.72
N GLU A 333 -40.63 7.44 -13.58
CA GLU A 333 -39.25 7.07 -13.22
C GLU A 333 -39.21 6.13 -12.02
N GLY A 334 -38.69 4.91 -12.24
CA GLY A 334 -38.50 3.92 -11.17
C GLY A 334 -37.37 4.29 -10.21
N HIS A 335 -37.30 3.60 -9.09
CA HIS A 335 -36.26 3.81 -8.06
C HIS A 335 -34.84 3.65 -8.59
N GLY A 336 -34.59 2.75 -9.55
CA GLY A 336 -33.27 2.54 -10.17
C GLY A 336 -32.72 3.77 -10.91
N ILE A 337 -33.56 4.43 -11.73
CA ILE A 337 -33.14 5.63 -12.46
C ILE A 337 -32.82 6.78 -11.52
N ARG A 338 -33.63 6.95 -10.47
CA ARG A 338 -33.40 7.97 -9.46
C ARG A 338 -32.08 7.68 -8.69
N GLY A 339 -31.84 6.42 -8.31
CA GLY A 339 -30.62 6.00 -7.66
C GLY A 339 -29.36 6.25 -8.51
N MET A 340 -29.42 5.95 -9.82
CA MET A 340 -28.33 6.25 -10.74
C MET A 340 -27.99 7.75 -10.80
N ARG A 341 -28.99 8.63 -10.86
CA ARG A 341 -28.78 10.09 -10.84
C ARG A 341 -28.22 10.59 -9.51
N GLU A 342 -28.74 10.11 -8.38
CA GLU A 342 -28.25 10.48 -7.06
C GLU A 342 -26.80 10.07 -6.89
N ARG A 343 -26.47 8.85 -7.30
CA ARG A 343 -25.09 8.33 -7.19
C ARG A 343 -24.13 9.07 -8.11
N ALA A 344 -24.51 9.36 -9.37
CA ALA A 344 -23.69 10.13 -10.29
C ALA A 344 -23.31 11.51 -9.69
N ARG A 345 -24.25 12.18 -9.03
CA ARG A 345 -24.00 13.47 -8.36
C ARG A 345 -22.97 13.38 -7.24
N LEU A 346 -22.89 12.26 -6.51
CA LEU A 346 -21.94 12.10 -5.40
C LEU A 346 -20.48 12.16 -5.86
N PHE A 347 -20.18 11.78 -7.10
CA PHE A 347 -18.83 11.86 -7.66
C PHE A 347 -18.66 12.95 -8.73
N GLY A 348 -19.58 13.94 -8.72
CA GLY A 348 -19.48 15.13 -9.58
C GLY A 348 -19.85 14.88 -11.05
N ALA A 349 -20.53 13.76 -11.35
CA ALA A 349 -21.00 13.43 -12.70
C ALA A 349 -22.49 13.76 -12.88
N SER A 350 -22.91 13.88 -14.14
CA SER A 350 -24.32 13.92 -14.52
C SER A 350 -24.74 12.56 -15.09
N CYS A 351 -25.97 12.14 -14.76
CA CYS A 351 -26.60 10.95 -15.32
C CYS A 351 -27.88 11.34 -16.01
N THR A 352 -27.96 11.06 -17.33
CA THR A 352 -29.16 11.27 -18.16
C THR A 352 -29.68 9.94 -18.66
N VAL A 353 -30.98 9.77 -18.64
CA VAL A 353 -31.66 8.58 -19.15
C VAL A 353 -32.69 9.05 -20.17
N GLY A 354 -32.67 8.47 -21.35
CA GLY A 354 -33.51 8.87 -22.45
C GLY A 354 -33.75 7.75 -23.49
N GLU A 355 -34.25 8.09 -24.64
CA GLU A 355 -34.43 7.14 -25.74
C GLU A 355 -33.09 6.85 -26.42
N SER A 356 -32.83 5.58 -26.72
CA SER A 356 -31.68 5.15 -27.51
C SER A 356 -31.91 5.43 -29.01
N ALA A 357 -30.83 5.79 -29.70
CA ALA A 357 -30.86 5.86 -31.17
C ALA A 357 -31.19 4.51 -31.84
N LEU A 358 -31.17 3.43 -31.06
CA LEU A 358 -31.45 2.06 -31.49
C LEU A 358 -32.92 1.64 -31.24
N GLY A 359 -33.74 2.52 -30.67
CA GLY A 359 -35.13 2.32 -30.36
C GLY A 359 -35.47 2.00 -28.91
N GLY A 360 -34.47 1.59 -28.09
CA GLY A 360 -34.63 1.26 -26.68
C GLY A 360 -34.30 2.40 -25.72
N THR A 361 -33.66 2.06 -24.62
CA THR A 361 -33.24 3.02 -23.59
C THR A 361 -31.76 3.36 -23.71
N SER A 362 -31.39 4.59 -23.39
CA SER A 362 -30.03 5.09 -23.33
C SER A 362 -29.78 5.69 -21.95
N VAL A 363 -28.69 5.23 -21.27
CA VAL A 363 -28.17 5.78 -20.04
C VAL A 363 -26.80 6.37 -20.30
N HIS A 364 -26.65 7.67 -20.06
CA HIS A 364 -25.38 8.38 -20.20
C HIS A 364 -24.89 8.91 -18.88
N ILE A 365 -23.60 8.74 -18.60
CA ILE A 365 -22.88 9.33 -17.47
C ILE A 365 -21.80 10.24 -18.06
N ASP A 366 -21.87 11.53 -17.77
CA ASP A 366 -20.84 12.51 -18.11
C ASP A 366 -20.09 12.95 -16.87
N PHE A 367 -18.76 12.75 -16.87
CA PHE A 367 -17.91 13.08 -15.70
C PHE A 367 -17.53 14.55 -15.61
N GLY A 368 -17.90 15.36 -16.63
CA GLY A 368 -17.44 16.75 -16.76
C GLY A 368 -15.91 16.81 -16.84
N ARG A 369 -15.32 17.61 -17.69
CA ARG A 369 -13.88 17.93 -17.61
C ARG A 369 -13.62 18.46 -16.22
N THR A 370 -12.98 17.66 -15.36
CA THR A 370 -12.40 18.13 -14.09
C THR A 370 -11.47 19.26 -14.46
N GLY A 371 -11.85 20.48 -14.09
CA GLY A 371 -11.36 21.71 -14.67
C GLY A 371 -9.84 21.79 -14.70
N SER A 372 -9.34 22.17 -15.83
CA SER A 372 -8.18 23.05 -15.94
C SER A 372 -8.53 24.36 -15.23
N ASN A 373 -8.21 24.45 -13.95
CA ASN A 373 -7.96 25.72 -13.32
C ASN A 373 -6.46 25.99 -13.40
N THR A 374 -6.14 26.94 -14.28
CA THR A 374 -4.91 27.75 -14.37
C THR A 374 -4.39 28.18 -13.02
#